data_038bd769271135b28100219703c265ff
#
_entry.id   038bd769271135b28100219703c265ff
#
_cell.length_a   1.000
_cell.length_b   1.000
_cell.length_c   1.000
_cell.angle_alpha   90.00
_cell.angle_beta   90.00
_cell.angle_gamma   90.00
#
_symmetry.space_group_name_H-M   'P 1'
#
loop_
_entity.id
_entity.type
_entity.pdbx_description
1 polymer ?
#
loop_
_entity_poly.entity_id
_entity_poly.type
_entity_poly.pdbx_seq_one_letter_code
_entity_poly.pdbx_strand_id
1 'polypeptide(L)'
;MSEPALIEETPSGLFCRRGGFYIDPWGKVDKAVITHAHADHARPGSRSYLASHEGRRILRSRLGPSAVIETLKYGEPALINGVRVSLHPAGHVLGSAQVRVEYQGEIWVISGDYKTEPDPTCTAFDPVRCHTFVTESTFGLPIYRWPQQQTIFDDINQWWLQCRDAGIPAVIFAYSLGKAQRLIAGVNADIGPIYCHSSVEELNGEYRASGVALPPTFLVSQAPGRRNWAGVLL
;
A
#
# COMPACT_ATOMS: atom_id res chain seq x y z
N MET A 1 -26.04 -27.65 -14.44
CA MET A 1 -24.66 -27.39 -14.01
C MET A 1 -24.62 -25.94 -13.60
N SER A 2 -24.21 -25.63 -12.37
CA SER A 2 -24.05 -24.21 -11.94
C SER A 2 -22.98 -23.57 -12.84
N GLU A 3 -23.18 -22.32 -13.24
CA GLU A 3 -22.15 -21.57 -13.94
C GLU A 3 -20.91 -21.48 -13.04
N PRO A 4 -19.69 -21.56 -13.62
CA PRO A 4 -18.46 -21.44 -12.84
C PRO A 4 -18.38 -20.04 -12.25
N ALA A 5 -17.83 -19.91 -11.04
CA ALA A 5 -17.62 -18.64 -10.36
C ALA A 5 -16.81 -17.67 -11.24
N LEU A 6 -17.13 -16.37 -11.17
CA LEU A 6 -16.45 -15.35 -11.98
C LEU A 6 -14.95 -15.27 -11.64
N ILE A 7 -14.61 -15.45 -10.36
CA ILE A 7 -13.23 -15.57 -9.87
C ILE A 7 -13.09 -16.94 -9.20
N GLU A 8 -12.06 -17.65 -9.54
CA GLU A 8 -11.72 -18.96 -8.95
C GLU A 8 -10.32 -18.94 -8.33
N GLU A 9 -10.13 -19.72 -7.29
CA GLU A 9 -8.81 -19.96 -6.70
C GLU A 9 -8.06 -21.02 -7.52
N THR A 10 -6.79 -20.75 -7.81
CA THR A 10 -5.90 -21.64 -8.54
C THR A 10 -4.55 -21.73 -7.81
N PRO A 11 -3.66 -22.67 -8.18
CA PRO A 11 -2.29 -22.71 -7.64
C PRO A 11 -1.46 -21.45 -7.90
N SER A 12 -1.88 -20.59 -8.85
CA SER A 12 -1.22 -19.32 -9.17
C SER A 12 -1.92 -18.09 -8.55
N GLY A 13 -2.97 -18.26 -7.78
CA GLY A 13 -3.75 -17.21 -7.13
C GLY A 13 -5.17 -17.08 -7.68
N LEU A 14 -5.81 -15.97 -7.42
CA LEU A 14 -7.18 -15.66 -7.86
C LEU A 14 -7.21 -15.40 -9.37
N PHE A 15 -8.03 -16.14 -10.09
CA PHE A 15 -8.10 -16.12 -11.55
C PHE A 15 -9.48 -15.78 -12.07
N CYS A 16 -9.57 -14.80 -12.94
CA CYS A 16 -10.75 -14.50 -13.75
C CYS A 16 -10.65 -15.27 -15.08
N ARG A 17 -11.29 -16.44 -15.18
CA ARG A 17 -11.23 -17.29 -16.37
C ARG A 17 -11.74 -16.56 -17.63
N ARG A 18 -12.85 -15.83 -17.51
CA ARG A 18 -13.45 -15.07 -18.62
C ARG A 18 -12.54 -13.95 -19.09
N GLY A 19 -11.94 -13.21 -18.14
CA GLY A 19 -11.03 -12.10 -18.44
C GLY A 19 -9.62 -12.55 -18.84
N GLY A 20 -9.20 -13.75 -18.47
CA GLY A 20 -7.86 -14.26 -18.72
C GLY A 20 -6.77 -13.50 -17.94
N PHE A 21 -7.08 -13.10 -16.70
CA PHE A 21 -6.13 -12.39 -15.85
C PHE A 21 -6.19 -12.92 -14.40
N TYR A 22 -5.09 -12.73 -13.71
CA TYR A 22 -4.97 -13.03 -12.27
C TYR A 22 -5.03 -11.76 -11.44
N ILE A 23 -5.46 -11.87 -10.19
CA ILE A 23 -5.41 -10.82 -9.19
C ILE A 23 -4.39 -11.21 -8.14
N ASP A 24 -3.38 -10.36 -7.90
CA ASP A 24 -2.24 -10.58 -6.98
C ASP A 24 -1.64 -12.00 -7.10
N PRO A 25 -1.17 -12.41 -8.30
CA PRO A 25 -0.74 -13.79 -8.53
C PRO A 25 0.48 -14.18 -7.68
N TRP A 26 0.50 -15.45 -7.27
CA TRP A 26 1.60 -16.01 -6.48
C TRP A 26 2.81 -16.41 -7.34
N GLY A 27 2.71 -16.32 -8.65
CA GLY A 27 3.74 -16.65 -9.61
C GLY A 27 3.70 -15.77 -10.86
N LYS A 28 4.49 -16.14 -11.86
CA LYS A 28 4.53 -15.45 -13.15
C LYS A 28 3.31 -15.82 -13.99
N VAL A 29 2.62 -14.81 -14.51
CA VAL A 29 1.41 -14.96 -15.34
C VAL A 29 1.47 -14.03 -16.55
N ASP A 30 0.58 -14.21 -17.52
CA ASP A 30 0.50 -13.32 -18.67
C ASP A 30 -0.03 -11.93 -18.28
N LYS A 31 -1.13 -11.87 -17.52
CA LYS A 31 -1.73 -10.60 -17.07
C LYS A 31 -2.05 -10.66 -15.58
N ALA A 32 -1.45 -9.74 -14.83
CA ALA A 32 -1.67 -9.55 -13.40
C ALA A 32 -2.39 -8.23 -13.14
N VAL A 33 -3.50 -8.26 -12.39
CA VAL A 33 -4.13 -7.07 -11.79
C VAL A 33 -3.63 -6.98 -10.35
N ILE A 34 -3.01 -5.89 -9.98
CA ILE A 34 -2.34 -5.72 -8.69
C ILE A 34 -3.15 -4.78 -7.80
N THR A 35 -3.48 -5.25 -6.61
CA THR A 35 -4.18 -4.45 -5.61
C THR A 35 -3.27 -3.39 -5.00
N HIS A 36 -2.05 -3.74 -4.63
CA HIS A 36 -1.06 -2.83 -4.07
C HIS A 36 0.38 -3.37 -4.18
N ALA A 37 1.36 -2.54 -3.84
CA ALA A 37 2.77 -2.83 -4.13
C ALA A 37 3.54 -3.55 -3.01
N HIS A 38 2.91 -4.16 -2.02
CA HIS A 38 3.60 -5.07 -1.08
C HIS A 38 4.14 -6.30 -1.81
N ALA A 39 5.20 -6.92 -1.28
CA ALA A 39 5.94 -7.96 -1.98
C ALA A 39 5.17 -9.27 -2.20
N ASP A 40 4.23 -9.56 -1.34
CA ASP A 40 3.35 -10.72 -1.39
C ASP A 40 2.22 -10.56 -2.43
N HIS A 41 1.84 -9.32 -2.77
CA HIS A 41 0.85 -9.00 -3.79
C HIS A 41 1.47 -8.66 -5.15
N ALA A 42 2.58 -7.90 -5.17
CA ALA A 42 3.23 -7.44 -6.39
C ALA A 42 4.55 -8.20 -6.65
N ARG A 43 4.44 -9.35 -7.28
CA ARG A 43 5.59 -10.21 -7.63
C ARG A 43 6.10 -9.91 -9.03
N PRO A 44 7.42 -9.80 -9.26
CA PRO A 44 7.99 -9.54 -10.58
C PRO A 44 7.92 -10.77 -11.48
N GLY A 45 7.95 -10.53 -12.81
CA GLY A 45 8.11 -11.57 -13.83
C GLY A 45 6.85 -11.92 -14.61
N SER A 46 5.70 -11.30 -14.32
CA SER A 46 4.53 -11.40 -15.21
C SER A 46 4.74 -10.56 -16.48
N ARG A 47 4.08 -10.94 -17.56
CA ARG A 47 4.24 -10.29 -18.87
C ARG A 47 3.67 -8.86 -18.86
N SER A 48 2.53 -8.63 -18.19
CA SER A 48 1.94 -7.31 -18.02
C SER A 48 1.23 -7.18 -16.68
N TYR A 49 1.13 -5.94 -16.21
CA TYR A 49 0.49 -5.57 -14.95
C TYR A 49 -0.55 -4.48 -15.18
N LEU A 50 -1.67 -4.57 -14.50
CA LEU A 50 -2.67 -3.52 -14.40
C LEU A 50 -2.78 -3.10 -12.94
N ALA A 51 -2.70 -1.81 -12.63
CA ALA A 51 -2.77 -1.29 -11.27
C ALA A 51 -3.43 0.10 -11.25
N SER A 52 -3.60 0.67 -10.05
CA SER A 52 -4.04 2.06 -9.92
C SER A 52 -3.01 3.04 -10.47
N HIS A 53 -3.49 4.14 -11.03
CA HIS A 53 -2.61 5.22 -11.51
C HIS A 53 -1.78 5.81 -10.36
N GLU A 54 -2.39 5.97 -9.22
CA GLU A 54 -1.80 6.51 -7.98
C GLU A 54 -0.65 5.63 -7.46
N GLY A 55 -0.76 4.30 -7.62
CA GLY A 55 0.26 3.33 -7.21
C GLY A 55 1.40 3.12 -8.19
N ARG A 56 1.33 3.71 -9.40
CA ARG A 56 2.25 3.40 -10.50
C ARG A 56 3.73 3.54 -10.12
N ARG A 57 4.10 4.60 -9.40
CA ARG A 57 5.50 4.86 -9.03
C ARG A 57 6.03 3.82 -8.05
N ILE A 58 5.27 3.56 -6.99
CA ILE A 58 5.63 2.54 -5.99
C ILE A 58 5.70 1.15 -6.62
N LEU A 59 4.73 0.82 -7.49
CA LEU A 59 4.75 -0.45 -8.19
C LEU A 59 5.94 -0.57 -9.14
N ARG A 60 6.36 0.51 -9.79
CA ARG A 60 7.57 0.57 -10.62
C ARG A 60 8.83 0.29 -9.80
N SER A 61 8.97 0.90 -8.61
CA SER A 61 10.09 0.61 -7.68
C SER A 61 10.10 -0.87 -7.29
N ARG A 62 8.93 -1.48 -7.07
CA ARG A 62 8.79 -2.90 -6.70
C ARG A 62 9.14 -3.86 -7.83
N LEU A 63 8.60 -3.64 -9.03
CA LEU A 63 8.68 -4.57 -10.16
C LEU A 63 9.91 -4.34 -11.05
N GLY A 64 10.56 -3.20 -10.92
CA GLY A 64 11.71 -2.80 -11.72
C GLY A 64 11.34 -2.01 -13.00
N PRO A 65 12.34 -1.40 -13.65
CA PRO A 65 12.13 -0.45 -14.75
C PRO A 65 11.56 -1.09 -16.02
N SER A 66 11.80 -2.37 -16.26
CA SER A 66 11.35 -3.10 -17.46
C SER A 66 9.92 -3.64 -17.38
N ALA A 67 9.25 -3.57 -16.21
CA ALA A 67 7.90 -4.08 -16.07
C ALA A 67 6.91 -3.30 -16.95
N VAL A 68 6.05 -4.01 -17.67
CA VAL A 68 4.97 -3.42 -18.48
C VAL A 68 3.79 -3.15 -17.55
N ILE A 69 3.59 -1.89 -17.15
CA ILE A 69 2.55 -1.48 -16.20
C ILE A 69 1.57 -0.56 -16.91
N GLU A 70 0.34 -1.04 -17.09
CA GLU A 70 -0.84 -0.26 -17.46
C GLU A 70 -1.53 0.24 -16.18
N THR A 71 -2.18 1.39 -16.25
CA THR A 71 -2.85 1.95 -15.08
C THR A 71 -4.24 2.46 -15.40
N LEU A 72 -5.14 2.36 -14.40
CA LEU A 72 -6.46 2.98 -14.40
C LEU A 72 -6.54 3.99 -13.27
N LYS A 73 -7.22 5.10 -13.49
CA LYS A 73 -7.66 5.97 -12.38
C LYS A 73 -8.72 5.24 -11.56
N TYR A 74 -8.86 5.59 -10.29
CA TYR A 74 -9.92 5.04 -9.47
C TYR A 74 -11.30 5.29 -10.10
N GLY A 75 -12.12 4.24 -10.14
CA GLY A 75 -13.45 4.24 -10.75
C GLY A 75 -13.45 4.13 -12.29
N GLU A 76 -12.31 4.31 -12.97
CA GLU A 76 -12.21 4.18 -14.41
C GLU A 76 -12.34 2.71 -14.83
N PRO A 77 -13.32 2.35 -15.70
CA PRO A 77 -13.47 0.97 -16.12
C PRO A 77 -12.61 0.65 -17.35
N ALA A 78 -12.08 -0.57 -17.38
CA ALA A 78 -11.50 -1.19 -18.57
C ALA A 78 -12.24 -2.47 -18.94
N LEU A 79 -12.26 -2.83 -20.21
CA LEU A 79 -12.77 -4.12 -20.68
C LEU A 79 -11.61 -5.05 -21.00
N ILE A 80 -11.58 -6.20 -20.33
CA ILE A 80 -10.61 -7.26 -20.57
C ILE A 80 -11.37 -8.52 -21.00
N ASN A 81 -11.30 -8.89 -22.28
CA ASN A 81 -12.04 -10.02 -22.86
C ASN A 81 -13.55 -10.00 -22.52
N GLY A 82 -14.18 -8.82 -22.54
CA GLY A 82 -15.59 -8.63 -22.25
C GLY A 82 -15.95 -8.55 -20.76
N VAL A 83 -14.99 -8.72 -19.86
CA VAL A 83 -15.14 -8.50 -18.42
C VAL A 83 -14.79 -7.04 -18.11
N ARG A 84 -15.66 -6.35 -17.38
CA ARG A 84 -15.40 -4.98 -16.90
C ARG A 84 -14.60 -5.04 -15.60
N VAL A 85 -13.46 -4.36 -15.59
CA VAL A 85 -12.58 -4.24 -14.43
C VAL A 85 -12.44 -2.77 -14.07
N SER A 86 -12.56 -2.42 -12.80
CA SER A 86 -12.25 -1.09 -12.26
C SER A 86 -11.56 -1.20 -10.91
N LEU A 87 -10.78 -0.19 -10.57
CA LEU A 87 -10.01 -0.12 -9.33
C LEU A 87 -10.61 0.95 -8.43
N HIS A 88 -10.75 0.66 -7.14
CA HIS A 88 -11.33 1.57 -6.16
C HIS A 88 -10.42 1.68 -4.95
N PRO A 89 -10.35 2.83 -4.26
CA PRO A 89 -9.43 3.00 -3.13
C PRO A 89 -9.61 1.95 -2.04
N ALA A 90 -8.50 1.40 -1.55
CA ALA A 90 -8.48 0.44 -0.44
C ALA A 90 -8.00 1.04 0.89
N GLY A 91 -7.44 2.26 0.90
CA GLY A 91 -7.05 2.98 2.12
C GLY A 91 -5.82 2.42 2.85
N HIS A 92 -5.13 1.46 2.27
CA HIS A 92 -4.05 0.72 2.96
C HIS A 92 -2.67 1.37 2.80
N VAL A 93 -2.25 1.60 1.57
CA VAL A 93 -1.01 2.30 1.19
C VAL A 93 -1.24 3.14 -0.06
N LEU A 94 -0.28 4.00 -0.44
CA LEU A 94 -0.38 4.80 -1.65
C LEU A 94 -0.68 3.92 -2.87
N GLY A 95 -1.80 4.19 -3.55
CA GLY A 95 -2.25 3.47 -4.71
C GLY A 95 -2.86 2.09 -4.45
N SER A 96 -3.13 1.73 -3.19
CA SER A 96 -3.85 0.50 -2.88
C SER A 96 -5.29 0.54 -3.41
N ALA A 97 -5.72 -0.56 -4.00
CA ALA A 97 -6.99 -0.65 -4.71
C ALA A 97 -7.74 -1.95 -4.42
N GLN A 98 -9.03 -1.85 -4.25
CA GLN A 98 -9.96 -2.95 -4.41
C GLN A 98 -10.17 -3.19 -5.91
N VAL A 99 -10.15 -4.45 -6.34
CA VAL A 99 -10.39 -4.85 -7.74
C VAL A 99 -11.85 -5.24 -7.89
N ARG A 100 -12.63 -4.41 -8.59
CA ARG A 100 -14.02 -4.70 -8.94
C ARG A 100 -14.06 -5.36 -10.33
N VAL A 101 -14.65 -6.54 -10.39
CA VAL A 101 -14.83 -7.35 -11.61
C VAL A 101 -16.31 -7.54 -11.87
N GLU A 102 -16.76 -7.21 -13.07
CA GLU A 102 -18.18 -7.31 -13.46
C GLU A 102 -18.33 -8.06 -14.79
N TYR A 103 -19.21 -9.03 -14.81
CA TYR A 103 -19.60 -9.76 -16.01
C TYR A 103 -21.08 -10.15 -15.96
N GLN A 104 -21.85 -9.82 -17.01
CA GLN A 104 -23.30 -10.14 -17.13
C GLN A 104 -24.15 -9.75 -15.90
N GLY A 105 -23.79 -8.64 -15.24
CA GLY A 105 -24.50 -8.16 -14.06
C GLY A 105 -24.00 -8.73 -12.73
N GLU A 106 -23.21 -9.79 -12.75
CA GLU A 106 -22.54 -10.30 -11.55
C GLU A 106 -21.31 -9.43 -11.21
N ILE A 107 -21.17 -9.03 -9.95
CA ILE A 107 -20.10 -8.15 -9.47
C ILE A 107 -19.37 -8.81 -8.32
N TRP A 108 -18.05 -8.96 -8.50
CA TRP A 108 -17.13 -9.38 -7.47
C TRP A 108 -16.19 -8.23 -7.10
N VAL A 109 -15.82 -8.13 -5.83
CA VAL A 109 -14.80 -7.21 -5.34
C VAL A 109 -13.77 -7.99 -4.55
N ILE A 110 -12.52 -7.84 -4.93
CA ILE A 110 -11.36 -8.39 -4.22
C ILE A 110 -10.68 -7.23 -3.51
N SER A 111 -10.70 -7.23 -2.17
CA SER A 111 -10.27 -6.08 -1.37
C SER A 111 -8.76 -5.79 -1.49
N GLY A 112 -7.93 -6.82 -1.73
CA GLY A 112 -6.53 -6.76 -1.32
C GLY A 112 -6.44 -6.46 0.17
N ASP A 113 -5.32 -5.92 0.62
CA ASP A 113 -5.23 -5.36 1.97
C ASP A 113 -5.92 -4.00 2.00
N TYR A 114 -6.72 -3.76 3.03
CA TYR A 114 -7.48 -2.52 3.14
C TYR A 114 -7.51 -1.94 4.55
N LYS A 115 -7.80 -0.66 4.64
CA LYS A 115 -7.95 0.07 5.90
C LYS A 115 -9.10 1.06 5.77
N THR A 116 -10.10 0.92 6.63
CA THR A 116 -11.30 1.77 6.60
C THR A 116 -11.09 3.14 7.25
N GLU A 117 -10.14 3.25 8.18
CA GLU A 117 -9.79 4.52 8.79
C GLU A 117 -8.93 5.37 7.85
N PRO A 118 -9.21 6.67 7.72
CA PRO A 118 -8.43 7.57 6.86
C PRO A 118 -6.94 7.58 7.20
N ASP A 119 -6.12 7.72 6.16
CA ASP A 119 -4.67 7.84 6.24
C ASP A 119 -4.22 8.99 5.32
N PRO A 120 -3.48 10.00 5.83
CA PRO A 120 -3.09 11.17 5.04
C PRO A 120 -2.12 10.82 3.90
N THR A 121 -1.57 9.62 3.87
CA THR A 121 -0.57 9.18 2.88
C THR A 121 -1.17 8.42 1.71
N CYS A 122 -2.47 8.16 1.70
CA CYS A 122 -3.17 7.47 0.60
C CYS A 122 -4.62 7.90 0.49
N THR A 123 -5.27 7.55 -0.62
CA THR A 123 -6.71 7.79 -0.81
C THR A 123 -7.51 6.89 0.15
N ALA A 124 -8.47 7.47 0.87
CA ALA A 124 -9.29 6.76 1.84
C ALA A 124 -10.11 5.63 1.19
N PHE A 125 -10.40 4.59 1.97
CA PHE A 125 -11.23 3.46 1.55
C PHE A 125 -12.60 3.93 1.02
N ASP A 126 -12.99 3.39 -0.13
CA ASP A 126 -14.29 3.67 -0.76
C ASP A 126 -15.11 2.38 -0.86
N PRO A 127 -16.23 2.24 -0.11
CA PRO A 127 -17.05 1.03 -0.14
C PRO A 127 -17.66 0.76 -1.51
N VAL A 128 -17.44 -0.44 -2.06
CA VAL A 128 -17.95 -0.85 -3.37
C VAL A 128 -19.07 -1.88 -3.22
N ARG A 129 -20.24 -1.60 -3.79
CA ARG A 129 -21.34 -2.58 -3.81
C ARG A 129 -21.00 -3.76 -4.72
N CYS A 130 -21.22 -4.98 -4.23
CA CYS A 130 -20.95 -6.22 -4.95
C CYS A 130 -21.89 -7.34 -4.52
N HIS A 131 -21.91 -8.43 -5.30
CA HIS A 131 -22.58 -9.67 -4.95
C HIS A 131 -21.65 -10.58 -4.12
N THR A 132 -20.36 -10.56 -4.44
CA THR A 132 -19.34 -11.34 -3.72
C THR A 132 -18.17 -10.42 -3.34
N PHE A 133 -17.79 -10.47 -2.06
CA PHE A 133 -16.64 -9.73 -1.53
C PHE A 133 -15.61 -10.71 -1.01
N VAL A 134 -14.43 -10.72 -1.64
CA VAL A 134 -13.26 -11.48 -1.21
C VAL A 134 -12.38 -10.56 -0.37
N THR A 135 -12.26 -10.88 0.91
CA THR A 135 -11.61 -10.01 1.91
C THR A 135 -10.43 -10.69 2.59
N GLU A 136 -9.42 -9.91 2.92
CA GLU A 136 -8.41 -10.29 3.90
C GLU A 136 -9.03 -10.42 5.31
N SER A 137 -8.28 -11.03 6.23
CA SER A 137 -8.72 -11.25 7.61
C SER A 137 -7.58 -11.17 8.63
N THR A 138 -6.55 -10.41 8.34
CA THR A 138 -5.34 -10.29 9.17
C THR A 138 -5.67 -9.90 10.61
N PHE A 139 -6.58 -8.96 10.79
CA PHE A 139 -7.05 -8.50 12.11
C PHE A 139 -8.55 -8.78 12.33
N GLY A 140 -9.07 -9.86 11.73
CA GLY A 140 -10.50 -10.20 11.77
C GLY A 140 -11.02 -10.66 13.14
N LEU A 141 -10.15 -10.93 14.12
CA LEU A 141 -10.57 -11.33 15.47
C LEU A 141 -10.96 -10.10 16.32
N PRO A 142 -12.02 -10.18 17.13
CA PRO A 142 -12.49 -9.05 17.94
C PRO A 142 -11.56 -8.64 19.09
N ILE A 143 -10.47 -9.38 19.29
CA ILE A 143 -9.42 -9.02 20.27
C ILE A 143 -8.59 -7.82 19.81
N TYR A 144 -8.51 -7.56 18.50
CA TYR A 144 -7.77 -6.43 17.95
C TYR A 144 -8.59 -5.15 18.14
N ARG A 145 -8.12 -4.27 19.02
CA ARG A 145 -8.69 -2.95 19.28
C ARG A 145 -7.61 -1.91 19.12
N TRP A 146 -7.82 -0.96 18.24
CA TRP A 146 -6.84 0.06 17.94
C TRP A 146 -7.21 1.37 18.62
N PRO A 147 -6.27 2.05 19.32
CA PRO A 147 -6.46 3.43 19.74
C PRO A 147 -6.65 4.34 18.51
N GLN A 148 -7.19 5.53 18.76
CA GLN A 148 -7.26 6.55 17.72
C GLN A 148 -5.84 6.88 17.22
N GLN A 149 -5.70 7.06 15.91
CA GLN A 149 -4.40 7.30 15.27
C GLN A 149 -3.66 8.52 15.86
N GLN A 150 -4.39 9.59 16.18
CA GLN A 150 -3.79 10.79 16.77
C GLN A 150 -3.16 10.50 18.13
N THR A 151 -3.82 9.72 18.98
CA THR A 151 -3.26 9.31 20.28
C THR A 151 -1.91 8.60 20.12
N ILE A 152 -1.80 7.71 19.11
CA ILE A 152 -0.54 7.02 18.82
C ILE A 152 0.56 8.00 18.41
N PHE A 153 0.24 9.00 17.57
CA PHE A 153 1.21 10.02 17.16
C PHE A 153 1.62 10.92 18.34
N ASP A 154 0.70 11.27 19.21
CA ASP A 154 0.98 12.06 20.40
C ASP A 154 1.91 11.31 21.37
N ASP A 155 1.66 10.00 21.58
CA ASP A 155 2.53 9.13 22.40
C ASP A 155 3.94 9.01 21.80
N ILE A 156 4.05 8.84 20.46
CA ILE A 156 5.33 8.80 19.77
C ILE A 156 6.07 10.13 19.90
N ASN A 157 5.40 11.26 19.71
CA ASN A 157 6.00 12.57 19.83
C ASN A 157 6.50 12.83 21.26
N GLN A 158 5.71 12.47 22.26
CA GLN A 158 6.10 12.59 23.67
C GLN A 158 7.32 11.72 24.00
N TRP A 159 7.33 10.47 23.54
CA TRP A 159 8.48 9.59 23.71
C TRP A 159 9.72 10.11 22.99
N TRP A 160 9.58 10.65 21.78
CA TRP A 160 10.70 11.25 21.03
C TRP A 160 11.29 12.47 21.75
N LEU A 161 10.43 13.33 22.34
CA LEU A 161 10.85 14.45 23.17
C LEU A 161 11.66 13.97 24.39
N GLN A 162 11.20 12.91 25.07
CA GLN A 162 11.92 12.32 26.21
C GLN A 162 13.29 11.79 25.80
N CYS A 163 13.39 11.12 24.65
CA CYS A 163 14.68 10.65 24.12
C CYS A 163 15.61 11.82 23.82
N ARG A 164 15.10 12.89 23.21
CA ARG A 164 15.86 14.12 22.95
C ARG A 164 16.41 14.75 24.24
N ASP A 165 15.57 14.89 25.25
CA ASP A 165 15.95 15.52 26.55
C ASP A 165 16.94 14.64 27.33
N ALA A 166 16.88 13.32 27.12
CA ALA A 166 17.86 12.36 27.66
C ALA A 166 19.17 12.28 26.83
N GLY A 167 19.27 12.97 25.72
CA GLY A 167 20.45 12.96 24.85
C GLY A 167 20.65 11.65 24.06
N ILE A 168 19.58 10.88 23.83
CA ILE A 168 19.61 9.61 23.08
C ILE A 168 18.74 9.70 21.82
N PRO A 169 19.05 8.91 20.76
CA PRO A 169 18.19 8.82 19.59
C PRO A 169 16.91 8.05 19.89
N ALA A 170 15.81 8.45 19.24
CA ALA A 170 14.59 7.66 19.18
C ALA A 170 14.67 6.74 17.92
N VAL A 171 14.37 5.43 18.08
CA VAL A 171 14.45 4.46 16.98
C VAL A 171 13.11 3.75 16.83
N ILE A 172 12.55 3.80 15.61
CA ILE A 172 11.28 3.14 15.27
C ILE A 172 11.52 2.10 14.17
N PHE A 173 11.02 0.89 14.39
CA PHE A 173 10.98 -0.16 13.38
C PHE A 173 9.61 -0.18 12.69
N ALA A 174 9.60 -0.05 11.38
CA ALA A 174 8.38 -0.07 10.57
C ALA A 174 8.64 -0.76 9.22
N TYR A 175 7.56 -1.29 8.62
CA TYR A 175 7.63 -1.71 7.22
C TYR A 175 7.97 -0.52 6.33
N SER A 176 8.89 -0.74 5.38
CA SER A 176 9.42 0.33 4.52
C SER A 176 8.37 0.96 3.62
N LEU A 177 7.33 0.21 3.22
CA LEU A 177 6.21 0.69 2.42
C LEU A 177 4.95 0.84 3.29
N GLY A 178 4.36 2.01 3.26
CA GLY A 178 3.09 2.34 3.91
C GLY A 178 3.25 2.75 5.37
N LYS A 179 3.63 1.83 6.26
CA LYS A 179 3.72 2.12 7.69
C LYS A 179 4.76 3.20 8.02
N ALA A 180 5.94 3.15 7.41
CA ALA A 180 6.98 4.17 7.60
C ALA A 180 6.48 5.56 7.16
N GLN A 181 5.88 5.68 5.97
CA GLN A 181 5.38 6.96 5.45
C GLN A 181 4.24 7.52 6.31
N ARG A 182 3.33 6.65 6.79
CA ARG A 182 2.26 7.06 7.71
C ARG A 182 2.82 7.59 9.03
N LEU A 183 3.83 6.94 9.61
CA LEU A 183 4.50 7.42 10.82
C LEU A 183 5.19 8.76 10.57
N ILE A 184 5.96 8.88 9.49
CA ILE A 184 6.66 10.10 9.10
C ILE A 184 5.67 11.26 8.89
N ALA A 185 4.51 11.01 8.27
CA ALA A 185 3.48 12.02 8.06
C ALA A 185 2.77 12.46 9.36
N GLY A 186 2.75 11.59 10.38
CA GLY A 186 2.00 11.82 11.61
C GLY A 186 2.83 12.40 12.78
N VAL A 187 4.16 12.25 12.77
CA VAL A 187 5.01 12.77 13.83
C VAL A 187 5.28 14.26 13.65
N ASN A 188 5.60 14.96 14.75
CA ASN A 188 5.98 16.36 14.73
C ASN A 188 7.47 16.52 14.37
N ALA A 189 7.78 16.84 13.12
CA ALA A 189 9.14 17.01 12.62
C ALA A 189 9.88 18.23 13.22
N ASP A 190 9.22 19.10 13.98
CA ASP A 190 9.88 20.21 14.70
C ASP A 190 10.66 19.73 15.92
N ILE A 191 10.43 18.47 16.37
CA ILE A 191 11.16 17.88 17.49
C ILE A 191 12.63 17.67 17.12
N GLY A 192 12.90 17.22 15.89
CA GLY A 192 14.25 16.99 15.42
C GLY A 192 14.30 16.37 14.01
N PRO A 193 15.49 16.12 13.46
CA PRO A 193 15.64 15.52 12.14
C PRO A 193 15.24 14.05 12.13
N ILE A 194 14.65 13.62 11.00
CA ILE A 194 14.22 12.24 10.75
C ILE A 194 15.18 11.61 9.76
N TYR A 195 15.85 10.54 10.18
CA TYR A 195 16.74 9.76 9.32
C TYR A 195 16.16 8.39 9.04
N CYS A 196 16.22 7.97 7.79
CA CYS A 196 15.60 6.74 7.32
C CYS A 196 16.60 5.77 6.72
N HIS A 197 16.33 4.48 6.85
CA HIS A 197 17.01 3.46 6.06
C HIS A 197 16.78 3.73 4.56
N SER A 198 17.74 3.34 3.70
CA SER A 198 17.68 3.61 2.25
C SER A 198 16.40 3.09 1.60
N SER A 199 15.89 1.92 2.01
CA SER A 199 14.64 1.36 1.50
C SER A 199 13.39 2.16 1.87
N VAL A 200 13.44 2.94 2.95
CA VAL A 200 12.35 3.86 3.33
C VAL A 200 12.48 5.16 2.57
N GLU A 201 13.71 5.73 2.49
CA GLU A 201 13.92 7.02 1.85
C GLU A 201 13.66 6.98 0.33
N GLU A 202 13.99 5.87 -0.33
CA GLU A 202 13.62 5.65 -1.73
C GLU A 202 12.10 5.76 -1.93
N LEU A 203 11.32 5.10 -1.07
CA LEU A 203 9.87 5.14 -1.13
C LEU A 203 9.30 6.52 -0.71
N ASN A 204 9.91 7.20 0.26
CA ASN A 204 9.55 8.57 0.61
C ASN A 204 9.66 9.51 -0.61
N GLY A 205 10.69 9.34 -1.42
CA GLY A 205 10.87 10.05 -2.69
C GLY A 205 9.71 9.83 -3.65
N GLU A 206 9.27 8.57 -3.81
CA GLU A 206 8.13 8.22 -4.67
C GLU A 206 6.79 8.74 -4.13
N TYR A 207 6.59 8.73 -2.80
CA TYR A 207 5.41 9.32 -2.16
C TYR A 207 5.35 10.83 -2.42
N ARG A 208 6.45 11.57 -2.20
CA ARG A 208 6.52 13.01 -2.49
C ARG A 208 6.29 13.29 -3.98
N ALA A 209 6.90 12.51 -4.88
CA ALA A 209 6.70 12.64 -6.32
C ALA A 209 5.27 12.32 -6.78
N SER A 210 4.50 11.62 -5.96
CA SER A 210 3.06 11.35 -6.16
C SER A 210 2.15 12.38 -5.48
N GLY A 211 2.72 13.45 -4.89
CA GLY A 211 1.97 14.53 -4.26
C GLY A 211 1.63 14.32 -2.78
N VAL A 212 2.15 13.29 -2.14
CA VAL A 212 1.96 13.08 -0.70
C VAL A 212 2.88 14.01 0.10
N ALA A 213 2.30 14.78 1.01
CA ALA A 213 3.05 15.66 1.89
C ALA A 213 3.76 14.86 2.99
N LEU A 214 5.09 14.76 2.91
CA LEU A 214 5.94 14.21 3.95
C LEU A 214 6.95 15.26 4.39
N PRO A 215 7.23 15.39 5.71
CA PRO A 215 8.29 16.25 6.19
C PRO A 215 9.65 15.84 5.59
N PRO A 216 10.68 16.71 5.64
CA PRO A 216 12.03 16.37 5.21
C PRO A 216 12.55 15.15 5.96
N THR A 217 13.13 14.20 5.22
CA THR A 217 13.81 13.03 5.75
C THR A 217 15.17 12.89 5.10
N PHE A 218 16.09 12.20 5.75
CA PHE A 218 17.47 12.04 5.30
C PHE A 218 17.89 10.58 5.38
N LEU A 219 18.89 10.19 4.62
CA LEU A 219 19.50 8.86 4.77
C LEU A 219 20.23 8.74 6.12
N VAL A 220 20.08 7.62 6.80
CA VAL A 220 20.80 7.33 8.05
C VAL A 220 22.33 7.40 7.88
N SER A 221 22.86 7.15 6.67
CA SER A 221 24.26 7.31 6.34
C SER A 221 24.73 8.77 6.36
N GLN A 222 23.82 9.73 6.30
CA GLN A 222 24.08 11.17 6.37
C GLN A 222 23.93 11.72 7.79
N ALA A 223 23.50 10.88 8.75
CA ALA A 223 23.35 11.30 10.14
C ALA A 223 24.71 11.75 10.72
N PRO A 224 24.71 12.76 11.61
CA PRO A 224 25.93 13.20 12.28
C PRO A 224 26.55 12.05 13.08
N GLY A 225 27.86 12.13 13.38
CA GLY A 225 28.54 11.10 14.17
C GLY A 225 27.83 10.83 15.50
N ARG A 226 27.90 9.61 16.02
CA ARG A 226 27.12 9.06 17.17
C ARG A 226 27.02 9.97 18.40
N ARG A 227 27.92 10.94 18.59
CA ARG A 227 27.90 11.89 19.71
C ARG A 227 26.82 12.97 19.58
N ASN A 228 26.21 13.14 18.39
CA ASN A 228 25.26 14.23 18.08
C ASN A 228 23.87 13.69 17.70
N TRP A 229 23.46 12.55 18.24
CA TRP A 229 22.17 11.92 17.91
C TRP A 229 21.04 12.29 18.87
N ALA A 230 21.29 13.23 19.80
CA ALA A 230 20.22 13.77 20.64
C ALA A 230 19.12 14.41 19.79
N GLY A 231 17.88 13.98 20.00
CA GLY A 231 16.71 14.47 19.24
C GLY A 231 16.56 13.93 17.81
N VAL A 232 17.39 12.97 17.38
CA VAL A 232 17.23 12.27 16.09
C VAL A 232 16.15 11.21 16.20
N LEU A 233 15.29 11.12 15.19
CA LEU A 233 14.41 9.98 14.97
C LEU A 233 14.99 9.11 13.84
N LEU A 234 15.11 7.81 14.09
CA LEU A 234 15.64 6.83 13.16
C LEU A 234 14.57 5.83 12.75
#